data_94b092f1bee3bdd07223927d6a739f9a
#
_entry.id   94b092f1bee3bdd07223927d6a739f9a
#
_cell.length_a   1.000
_cell.length_b   1.000
_cell.length_c   1.000
_cell.angle_alpha   90.00
_cell.angle_beta   90.00
_cell.angle_gamma   90.00
#
_symmetry.space_group_name_H-M   'P 1'
#
loop_
_entity.id
_entity.type
_entity.pdbx_description
1 polymer ?
#
loop_
_entity_poly.entity_id
_entity_poly.type
_entity_poly.pdbx_seq_one_letter_code
_entity_poly.pdbx_strand_id
1 'polypeptide(L)'
;MSSIIPFQGEDDFLSNMHKCVVTKAGRQFQSSEAPYQFGKAWIAEDNYIADKITLSKTGFEAKTLSKQIKGIRSAQWEQCKSAIIEGVVYSKFFQNADLTERLLDTGSSILIEAASDSIPPHRRDLFYGAGLTKQELLRASPCRYPGQNFMGQLLMNVRHSIRENEFPKLLVITDSQGYRLPPSDSKQMKIVPVSGAKVQDLIKIAHLAMHENYRGCVILGGTNNIAINPWIPVRCRDGAQQPRKLSSIMRQFRGLKRLSQLNASAQIWIGEIPPRFDEPSNLPKRPSRFQFAVKRINKELQALTMSLQNSGIQVKLFPLYEDFNDPAYFRTLENGTIDLHLNDSGGRRLLGMLESLAGGC
;
A
#
# COMPACT_ATOMS: atom_id res chain seq x y z
N MET A 1 -11.31 12.69 -33.63
CA MET A 1 -10.20 13.01 -32.71
C MET A 1 -10.76 13.01 -31.30
N SER A 2 -10.09 12.34 -30.33
CA SER A 2 -10.55 12.39 -28.95
C SER A 2 -10.41 13.80 -28.40
N SER A 3 -11.45 14.33 -27.77
CA SER A 3 -11.42 15.65 -27.14
C SER A 3 -10.52 15.62 -25.90
N ILE A 4 -9.90 16.77 -25.56
CA ILE A 4 -9.10 16.93 -24.36
C ILE A 4 -9.93 17.70 -23.34
N ILE A 5 -9.92 17.22 -22.11
CA ILE A 5 -10.51 17.92 -20.95
C ILE A 5 -9.37 18.24 -19.97
N PRO A 6 -8.85 19.48 -19.99
CA PRO A 6 -7.90 19.92 -18.98
C PRO A 6 -8.63 20.28 -17.69
N PHE A 7 -8.14 19.75 -16.55
CA PHE A 7 -8.76 19.99 -15.24
C PHE A 7 -7.74 20.53 -14.23
N GLN A 8 -8.23 21.32 -13.26
CA GLN A 8 -7.39 21.94 -12.23
C GLN A 8 -8.24 22.65 -11.16
N GLY A 9 -7.73 22.69 -9.93
CA GLY A 9 -8.29 23.53 -8.85
C GLY A 9 -9.49 22.89 -8.14
N GLU A 10 -10.07 23.61 -7.18
CA GLU A 10 -11.13 23.07 -6.33
C GLU A 10 -12.53 23.05 -6.98
N ASP A 11 -12.74 23.91 -7.96
CA ASP A 11 -14.01 23.98 -8.70
C ASP A 11 -14.15 22.85 -9.72
N ASP A 12 -13.06 22.17 -10.05
CA ASP A 12 -13.05 21.09 -11.03
C ASP A 12 -13.21 19.72 -10.35
N PHE A 13 -14.31 19.03 -10.64
CA PHE A 13 -14.64 17.77 -10.00
C PHE A 13 -13.62 16.65 -10.25
N LEU A 14 -12.81 16.74 -11.31
CA LEU A 14 -11.74 15.79 -11.60
C LEU A 14 -10.54 16.00 -10.65
N SER A 15 -10.32 17.21 -10.17
CA SER A 15 -9.19 17.54 -9.29
C SER A 15 -9.33 16.89 -7.90
N ASN A 16 -8.19 16.52 -7.31
CA ASN A 16 -8.14 16.08 -5.92
C ASN A 16 -8.48 17.19 -4.91
N MET A 17 -8.35 18.45 -5.34
CA MET A 17 -8.70 19.63 -4.51
C MET A 17 -10.20 19.83 -4.39
N HIS A 18 -10.99 19.22 -5.28
CA HIS A 18 -12.45 19.37 -5.31
C HIS A 18 -13.09 18.94 -3.99
N LYS A 19 -14.04 19.74 -3.53
CA LYS A 19 -14.77 19.49 -2.30
C LYS A 19 -15.73 18.32 -2.48
N CYS A 20 -15.44 17.22 -1.82
CA CYS A 20 -16.27 16.02 -1.77
C CYS A 20 -15.96 15.24 -0.49
N VAL A 21 -16.89 14.43 -0.04
CA VAL A 21 -16.69 13.59 1.14
C VAL A 21 -16.02 12.29 0.72
N VAL A 22 -14.88 11.97 1.35
CA VAL A 22 -14.17 10.70 1.14
C VAL A 22 -13.86 10.06 2.48
N THR A 23 -14.30 8.83 2.68
CA THR A 23 -13.97 8.04 3.87
C THR A 23 -12.78 7.13 3.59
N LYS A 24 -11.71 7.25 4.37
CA LYS A 24 -10.51 6.41 4.31
C LYS A 24 -9.98 6.11 5.71
N ALA A 25 -9.49 4.88 5.89
CA ALA A 25 -8.94 4.42 7.17
C ALA A 25 -9.88 4.69 8.37
N GLY A 26 -11.21 4.68 8.15
CA GLY A 26 -12.23 4.98 9.15
C GLY A 26 -12.29 6.45 9.58
N ARG A 27 -11.81 7.35 8.73
CA ARG A 27 -11.88 8.81 8.90
C ARG A 27 -12.57 9.43 7.69
N GLN A 28 -13.29 10.52 7.92
CA GLN A 28 -13.98 11.28 6.88
C GLN A 28 -13.17 12.53 6.54
N PHE A 29 -13.05 12.82 5.25
CA PHE A 29 -12.29 13.94 4.71
C PHE A 29 -13.16 14.75 3.75
N GLN A 30 -12.82 16.05 3.54
CA GLN A 30 -13.58 16.98 2.74
C GLN A 30 -13.07 17.15 1.29
N SER A 31 -12.06 16.34 0.90
CA SER A 31 -11.52 16.27 -0.47
C SER A 31 -10.71 14.99 -0.61
N SER A 32 -10.39 14.55 -1.84
CA SER A 32 -9.49 13.41 -2.05
C SER A 32 -8.00 13.76 -1.83
N GLU A 33 -7.63 15.03 -1.85
CA GLU A 33 -6.27 15.46 -1.44
C GLU A 33 -6.01 15.17 0.03
N ALA A 34 -7.00 15.40 0.91
CA ALA A 34 -6.82 15.26 2.35
C ALA A 34 -6.45 13.82 2.80
N PRO A 35 -7.12 12.74 2.40
CA PRO A 35 -6.71 11.37 2.80
C PRO A 35 -5.36 10.96 2.20
N TYR A 36 -4.98 11.49 1.03
CA TYR A 36 -3.65 11.27 0.47
C TYR A 36 -2.56 11.91 1.35
N GLN A 37 -2.73 13.17 1.74
CA GLN A 37 -1.78 13.87 2.61
C GLN A 37 -1.80 13.32 4.06
N PHE A 38 -2.97 12.90 4.55
CA PHE A 38 -3.10 12.15 5.80
C PHE A 38 -2.26 10.87 5.77
N GLY A 39 -2.35 10.10 4.68
CA GLY A 39 -1.58 8.87 4.50
C GLY A 39 -0.07 9.12 4.60
N LYS A 40 0.42 10.19 3.99
CA LYS A 40 1.82 10.62 4.06
C LYS A 40 2.26 10.90 5.51
N ALA A 41 1.46 11.66 6.27
CA ALA A 41 1.73 11.96 7.67
C ALA A 41 1.65 10.71 8.56
N TRP A 42 0.64 9.86 8.32
CA TRP A 42 0.42 8.64 9.10
C TRP A 42 1.55 7.61 8.92
N ILE A 43 2.05 7.43 7.70
CA ILE A 43 3.20 6.56 7.41
C ILE A 43 4.48 7.14 8.01
N ALA A 44 4.64 8.46 8.00
CA ALA A 44 5.74 9.17 8.67
C ALA A 44 5.67 9.11 10.21
N GLU A 45 4.59 8.57 10.79
CA GLU A 45 4.31 8.54 12.23
C GLU A 45 4.12 9.92 12.86
N ASP A 46 3.88 10.95 12.04
CA ASP A 46 3.51 12.30 12.49
C ASP A 46 2.00 12.39 12.73
N ASN A 47 1.57 11.79 13.84
CA ASN A 47 0.15 11.72 14.20
C ASN A 47 -0.47 13.10 14.43
N TYR A 48 0.32 14.07 14.90
CA TYR A 48 -0.15 15.44 15.13
C TYR A 48 -0.57 16.12 13.81
N ILE A 49 0.26 16.04 12.80
CA ILE A 49 -0.08 16.60 11.48
C ILE A 49 -1.16 15.73 10.79
N ALA A 50 -1.14 14.41 10.96
CA ALA A 50 -2.20 13.54 10.45
C ALA A 50 -3.58 13.92 10.98
N ASP A 51 -3.70 14.17 12.29
CA ASP A 51 -4.97 14.59 12.89
C ASP A 51 -5.40 15.99 12.41
N LYS A 52 -4.49 16.94 12.25
CA LYS A 52 -4.80 18.25 11.65
C LYS A 52 -5.31 18.13 10.23
N ILE A 53 -4.67 17.29 9.40
CA ILE A 53 -5.10 17.05 8.01
C ILE A 53 -6.50 16.42 7.98
N THR A 54 -6.83 15.54 8.93
CA THR A 54 -8.18 14.96 9.02
C THR A 54 -9.25 16.05 9.23
N LEU A 55 -8.91 17.13 9.92
CA LEU A 55 -9.82 18.23 10.23
C LEU A 55 -9.82 19.35 9.16
N SER A 56 -8.98 19.24 8.13
CA SER A 56 -8.90 20.24 7.06
C SER A 56 -10.21 20.36 6.31
N LYS A 57 -10.59 21.58 5.98
CA LYS A 57 -11.86 21.91 5.28
C LYS A 57 -11.72 21.91 3.76
N THR A 58 -10.48 22.04 3.27
CA THR A 58 -10.17 22.07 1.83
C THR A 58 -8.94 21.22 1.51
N GLY A 59 -8.81 20.80 0.24
CA GLY A 59 -7.62 20.12 -0.26
C GLY A 59 -6.36 20.99 -0.16
N PHE A 60 -6.49 22.31 -0.37
CA PHE A 60 -5.38 23.25 -0.24
C PHE A 60 -4.86 23.36 1.20
N GLU A 61 -5.77 23.38 2.17
CA GLU A 61 -5.40 23.35 3.60
C GLU A 61 -4.63 22.06 3.93
N ALA A 62 -5.15 20.90 3.52
CA ALA A 62 -4.49 19.60 3.69
C ALA A 62 -3.09 19.60 3.08
N LYS A 63 -2.94 20.09 1.84
CA LYS A 63 -1.65 20.19 1.14
C LYS A 63 -0.69 21.15 1.85
N THR A 64 -1.18 22.24 2.41
CA THR A 64 -0.37 23.19 3.17
C THR A 64 0.13 22.58 4.48
N LEU A 65 -0.73 21.89 5.22
CA LEU A 65 -0.37 21.17 6.43
C LEU A 65 0.67 20.08 6.17
N SER A 66 0.58 19.42 5.03
CA SER A 66 1.52 18.33 4.68
C SER A 66 2.97 18.77 4.52
N LYS A 67 3.23 20.06 4.26
CA LYS A 67 4.59 20.62 4.21
C LYS A 67 5.27 20.64 5.59
N GLN A 68 4.51 20.50 6.66
CA GLN A 68 5.00 20.48 8.04
C GLN A 68 5.31 19.06 8.53
N ILE A 69 5.04 18.00 7.74
CA ILE A 69 5.27 16.61 8.13
C ILE A 69 6.75 16.38 8.41
N LYS A 70 7.03 15.81 9.58
CA LYS A 70 8.37 15.41 10.01
C LYS A 70 8.56 13.90 9.83
N GLY A 71 9.81 13.46 9.70
CA GLY A 71 10.14 12.03 9.68
C GLY A 71 9.72 11.28 8.40
N ILE A 72 9.50 11.97 7.30
CA ILE A 72 9.13 11.32 6.03
C ILE A 72 10.24 10.38 5.59
N ARG A 73 9.90 9.10 5.49
CA ARG A 73 10.74 8.07 4.88
C ARG A 73 10.53 8.12 3.36
N SER A 74 11.23 9.05 2.70
CA SER A 74 11.00 9.38 1.28
C SER A 74 11.02 8.16 0.38
N ALA A 75 11.99 7.25 0.54
CA ALA A 75 12.08 6.04 -0.29
C ALA A 75 10.85 5.12 -0.15
N GLN A 76 10.33 4.92 1.06
CA GLN A 76 9.12 4.11 1.28
C GLN A 76 7.87 4.80 0.76
N TRP A 77 7.77 6.13 0.96
CA TRP A 77 6.67 6.92 0.42
C TRP A 77 6.61 6.84 -1.10
N GLU A 78 7.72 7.02 -1.80
CA GLU A 78 7.79 6.92 -3.25
C GLU A 78 7.31 5.57 -3.79
N GLN A 79 7.54 4.48 -3.05
CA GLN A 79 7.14 3.13 -3.45
C GLN A 79 5.62 2.86 -3.29
N CYS A 80 4.94 3.54 -2.37
CA CYS A 80 3.52 3.30 -2.09
C CYS A 80 2.58 4.45 -2.48
N LYS A 81 3.09 5.65 -2.74
CA LYS A 81 2.27 6.85 -3.00
C LYS A 81 1.26 6.66 -4.14
N SER A 82 1.67 5.96 -5.22
CA SER A 82 0.81 5.72 -6.38
C SER A 82 -0.36 4.79 -6.05
N ALA A 83 -0.12 3.73 -5.27
CA ALA A 83 -1.19 2.85 -4.83
C ALA A 83 -2.15 3.54 -3.85
N ILE A 84 -1.63 4.40 -2.99
CA ILE A 84 -2.44 5.18 -2.04
C ILE A 84 -3.34 6.17 -2.78
N ILE A 85 -2.80 6.95 -3.71
CA ILE A 85 -3.61 7.92 -4.45
C ILE A 85 -4.64 7.22 -5.33
N GLU A 86 -4.29 6.08 -5.93
CA GLU A 86 -5.22 5.24 -6.69
C GLU A 86 -6.40 4.81 -5.80
N GLY A 87 -6.15 4.20 -4.63
CA GLY A 87 -7.20 3.80 -3.70
C GLY A 87 -8.05 4.97 -3.19
N VAL A 88 -7.47 6.15 -3.05
CA VAL A 88 -8.19 7.38 -2.68
C VAL A 88 -9.10 7.86 -3.82
N VAL A 89 -8.61 7.87 -5.06
CA VAL A 89 -9.38 8.32 -6.23
C VAL A 89 -10.52 7.36 -6.53
N TYR A 90 -10.30 6.05 -6.47
CA TYR A 90 -11.40 5.09 -6.56
C TYR A 90 -12.48 5.36 -5.50
N SER A 91 -12.10 5.53 -4.24
CA SER A 91 -13.08 5.83 -3.18
C SER A 91 -13.77 7.17 -3.37
N LYS A 92 -13.12 8.20 -3.93
CA LYS A 92 -13.78 9.45 -4.29
C LYS A 92 -14.99 9.19 -5.19
N PHE A 93 -14.81 8.43 -6.24
CA PHE A 93 -15.90 8.18 -7.19
C PHE A 93 -16.90 7.15 -6.66
N PHE A 94 -16.48 6.06 -6.04
CA PHE A 94 -17.43 5.07 -5.48
C PHE A 94 -18.31 5.61 -4.36
N GLN A 95 -17.83 6.59 -3.60
CA GLN A 95 -18.58 7.17 -2.48
C GLN A 95 -19.42 8.40 -2.88
N ASN A 96 -19.29 8.89 -4.13
CA ASN A 96 -20.02 10.05 -4.62
C ASN A 96 -20.59 9.75 -6.01
N ALA A 97 -21.85 9.31 -6.05
CA ALA A 97 -22.50 8.84 -7.28
C ALA A 97 -22.60 9.92 -8.36
N ASP A 98 -22.87 11.18 -7.96
CA ASP A 98 -22.89 12.33 -8.86
C ASP A 98 -21.53 12.57 -9.55
N LEU A 99 -20.42 12.39 -8.82
CA LEU A 99 -19.09 12.51 -9.40
C LEU A 99 -18.78 11.34 -10.34
N THR A 100 -19.31 10.14 -10.03
CA THR A 100 -19.16 8.97 -10.90
C THR A 100 -19.88 9.18 -12.24
N GLU A 101 -21.11 9.64 -12.23
CA GLU A 101 -21.86 9.97 -13.45
C GLU A 101 -21.11 10.99 -14.29
N ARG A 102 -20.68 12.10 -13.67
CA ARG A 102 -19.88 13.13 -14.35
C ARG A 102 -18.56 12.61 -14.94
N LEU A 103 -17.89 11.66 -14.26
CA LEU A 103 -16.67 11.04 -14.79
C LEU A 103 -17.00 10.17 -16.02
N LEU A 104 -18.08 9.42 -15.99
CA LEU A 104 -18.54 8.60 -17.12
C LEU A 104 -18.96 9.47 -18.31
N ASP A 105 -19.57 10.62 -18.08
CA ASP A 105 -19.99 11.61 -19.09
C ASP A 105 -18.79 12.23 -19.84
N THR A 106 -17.58 12.17 -19.28
CA THR A 106 -16.38 12.57 -20.03
C THR A 106 -16.09 11.66 -21.24
N GLY A 107 -16.81 10.58 -21.40
CA GLY A 107 -16.81 9.69 -22.59
C GLY A 107 -15.44 9.06 -22.83
N SER A 108 -14.88 9.31 -24.02
CA SER A 108 -13.53 8.87 -24.43
C SER A 108 -12.50 10.00 -24.39
N SER A 109 -12.83 11.14 -23.79
CA SER A 109 -11.95 12.30 -23.74
C SER A 109 -10.66 11.99 -22.98
N ILE A 110 -9.57 12.61 -23.41
CA ILE A 110 -8.28 12.55 -22.72
C ILE A 110 -8.33 13.55 -21.57
N LEU A 111 -8.16 13.05 -20.35
CA LEU A 111 -8.14 13.88 -19.13
C LEU A 111 -6.71 14.29 -18.82
N ILE A 112 -6.49 15.60 -18.64
CA ILE A 112 -5.14 16.15 -18.42
C ILE A 112 -5.14 17.09 -17.22
N GLU A 113 -4.35 16.76 -16.18
CA GLU A 113 -4.15 17.65 -15.05
C GLU A 113 -3.26 18.83 -15.43
N ALA A 114 -3.86 20.02 -15.44
CA ALA A 114 -3.19 21.27 -15.78
C ALA A 114 -2.47 21.86 -14.56
N ALA A 115 -1.38 22.57 -14.83
CA ALA A 115 -0.72 23.40 -13.83
C ALA A 115 -1.48 24.72 -13.60
N SER A 116 -1.35 25.30 -12.42
CA SER A 116 -1.87 26.64 -12.16
C SER A 116 -1.05 27.70 -12.88
N ASP A 117 -1.71 28.72 -13.42
CA ASP A 117 -1.08 29.88 -14.05
C ASP A 117 -0.19 30.67 -13.07
N SER A 118 -0.49 30.58 -11.77
CA SER A 118 0.30 31.21 -10.71
C SER A 118 1.62 30.48 -10.41
N ILE A 119 1.82 29.25 -10.94
CA ILE A 119 3.03 28.46 -10.70
C ILE A 119 3.99 28.60 -11.89
N PRO A 120 5.21 29.12 -11.67
CA PRO A 120 6.19 29.27 -12.75
C PRO A 120 6.60 27.90 -13.31
N PRO A 121 6.94 27.78 -14.61
CA PRO A 121 7.15 26.51 -15.31
C PRO A 121 8.12 25.53 -14.60
N HIS A 122 9.22 26.03 -14.05
CA HIS A 122 10.24 25.22 -13.38
C HIS A 122 9.81 24.64 -12.02
N ARG A 123 8.63 25.03 -11.50
CA ARG A 123 8.04 24.54 -10.22
C ARG A 123 6.77 23.74 -10.41
N ARG A 124 6.33 23.55 -11.66
CA ARG A 124 5.12 22.77 -11.97
C ARG A 124 5.33 21.29 -11.69
N ASP A 125 4.25 20.63 -11.30
CA ASP A 125 4.26 19.17 -11.04
C ASP A 125 4.36 18.42 -12.38
N LEU A 126 5.43 17.65 -12.56
CA LEU A 126 5.67 16.85 -13.75
C LEU A 126 5.33 15.37 -13.55
N PHE A 127 4.97 14.96 -12.34
CA PHE A 127 4.54 13.59 -12.09
C PHE A 127 3.01 13.47 -12.14
N TYR A 128 2.29 14.18 -11.29
CA TYR A 128 0.83 14.11 -11.30
C TYR A 128 0.23 14.85 -12.49
N GLY A 129 0.72 16.01 -12.83
CA GLY A 129 0.23 16.85 -13.91
C GLY A 129 1.04 16.77 -15.22
N ALA A 130 0.52 17.47 -16.22
CA ALA A 130 1.16 17.62 -17.54
C ALA A 130 2.28 18.67 -17.56
N GLY A 131 2.39 19.49 -16.52
CA GLY A 131 3.35 20.60 -16.46
C GLY A 131 2.98 21.82 -17.33
N LEU A 132 1.81 21.83 -17.95
CA LEU A 132 1.26 22.91 -18.76
C LEU A 132 -0.02 23.46 -18.14
N THR A 133 -0.28 24.75 -18.31
CA THR A 133 -1.55 25.38 -17.92
C THR A 133 -2.69 24.97 -18.85
N LYS A 134 -3.94 25.24 -18.48
CA LYS A 134 -5.10 24.98 -19.35
C LYS A 134 -4.97 25.66 -20.71
N GLN A 135 -4.49 26.91 -20.76
CA GLN A 135 -4.30 27.64 -22.00
C GLN A 135 -3.19 27.03 -22.87
N GLU A 136 -2.07 26.65 -22.27
CA GLU A 136 -0.97 26.00 -22.97
C GLU A 136 -1.39 24.65 -23.54
N LEU A 137 -2.18 23.85 -22.81
CA LEU A 137 -2.71 22.56 -23.26
C LEU A 137 -3.65 22.69 -24.46
N LEU A 138 -4.49 23.73 -24.51
CA LEU A 138 -5.39 23.98 -25.62
C LEU A 138 -4.66 24.41 -26.91
N ARG A 139 -3.43 24.93 -26.78
CA ARG A 139 -2.57 25.32 -27.91
C ARG A 139 -1.57 24.24 -28.32
N ALA A 140 -1.26 23.31 -27.42
CA ALA A 140 -0.29 22.26 -27.66
C ALA A 140 -0.89 21.13 -28.50
N SER A 141 -0.03 20.40 -29.21
CA SER A 141 -0.42 19.12 -29.79
C SER A 141 -0.77 18.14 -28.66
N PRO A 142 -1.88 17.38 -28.75
CA PRO A 142 -2.41 16.54 -27.68
C PRO A 142 -1.43 15.52 -27.08
N CYS A 143 -0.32 15.25 -27.76
CA CYS A 143 0.63 14.19 -27.42
C CYS A 143 1.97 14.71 -26.90
N ARG A 144 2.15 16.02 -26.65
CA ARG A 144 3.44 16.59 -26.23
C ARG A 144 3.30 17.54 -25.05
N TYR A 145 3.38 17.01 -23.87
CA TYR A 145 3.52 17.80 -22.64
C TYR A 145 4.71 17.24 -21.80
N PRO A 146 5.39 18.10 -21.03
CA PRO A 146 6.62 17.71 -20.31
C PRO A 146 6.39 16.77 -19.15
N GLY A 147 5.19 16.76 -18.54
CA GLY A 147 4.86 15.94 -17.38
C GLY A 147 4.28 14.58 -17.74
N GLN A 148 4.17 13.70 -16.74
CA GLN A 148 3.64 12.34 -16.92
C GLN A 148 2.11 12.27 -16.95
N ASN A 149 1.42 13.32 -16.49
CA ASN A 149 -0.04 13.33 -16.37
C ASN A 149 -0.60 12.09 -15.64
N PHE A 150 0.08 11.65 -14.58
CA PHE A 150 -0.31 10.45 -13.83
C PHE A 150 -1.77 10.54 -13.36
N MET A 151 -2.20 11.71 -12.88
CA MET A 151 -3.57 11.88 -12.40
C MET A 151 -4.61 11.75 -13.52
N GLY A 152 -4.35 12.32 -14.69
CA GLY A 152 -5.23 12.16 -15.86
C GLY A 152 -5.31 10.70 -16.31
N GLN A 153 -4.19 10.00 -16.35
CA GLN A 153 -4.15 8.55 -16.65
C GLN A 153 -4.93 7.74 -15.61
N LEU A 154 -4.75 8.02 -14.33
CA LEU A 154 -5.48 7.37 -13.25
C LEU A 154 -7.00 7.56 -13.39
N LEU A 155 -7.46 8.78 -13.64
CA LEU A 155 -8.88 9.08 -13.83
C LEU A 155 -9.47 8.35 -15.06
N MET A 156 -8.73 8.28 -16.16
CA MET A 156 -9.13 7.51 -17.34
C MET A 156 -9.21 6.00 -17.04
N ASN A 157 -8.28 5.47 -16.25
CA ASN A 157 -8.31 4.07 -15.80
C ASN A 157 -9.51 3.81 -14.87
N VAL A 158 -9.77 4.70 -13.90
CA VAL A 158 -10.94 4.60 -13.00
C VAL A 158 -12.24 4.64 -13.82
N ARG A 159 -12.37 5.57 -14.77
CA ARG A 159 -13.51 5.66 -15.69
C ARG A 159 -13.71 4.36 -16.48
N HIS A 160 -12.64 3.80 -17.03
CA HIS A 160 -12.67 2.53 -17.76
C HIS A 160 -13.12 1.39 -16.84
N SER A 161 -12.49 1.25 -15.68
CA SER A 161 -12.83 0.19 -14.73
C SER A 161 -14.30 0.26 -14.27
N ILE A 162 -14.82 1.46 -14.03
CA ILE A 162 -16.24 1.64 -13.67
C ILE A 162 -17.15 1.25 -14.83
N ARG A 163 -16.83 1.67 -16.06
CA ARG A 163 -17.63 1.37 -17.25
C ARG A 163 -17.70 -0.11 -17.58
N GLU A 164 -16.56 -0.79 -17.52
CA GLU A 164 -16.45 -2.22 -17.87
C GLU A 164 -16.71 -3.13 -16.65
N ASN A 165 -16.87 -2.57 -15.46
CA ASN A 165 -16.94 -3.32 -14.19
C ASN A 165 -15.73 -4.27 -13.99
N GLU A 166 -14.55 -3.81 -14.41
CA GLU A 166 -13.29 -4.55 -14.32
C GLU A 166 -12.39 -3.95 -13.25
N PHE A 167 -12.18 -4.66 -12.14
CA PHE A 167 -11.35 -4.22 -11.03
C PHE A 167 -10.44 -5.35 -10.56
N PRO A 168 -9.21 -5.02 -10.09
CA PRO A 168 -8.45 -5.99 -9.33
C PRO A 168 -9.24 -6.42 -8.10
N LYS A 169 -9.33 -7.74 -7.89
CA LYS A 169 -10.07 -8.30 -6.75
C LYS A 169 -9.19 -8.45 -5.50
N LEU A 170 -7.88 -8.62 -5.71
CA LEU A 170 -6.92 -8.86 -4.64
C LEU A 170 -5.87 -7.75 -4.58
N LEU A 171 -5.73 -7.12 -3.41
CA LEU A 171 -4.64 -6.20 -3.10
C LEU A 171 -3.57 -6.95 -2.32
N VAL A 172 -2.32 -6.94 -2.79
CA VAL A 172 -1.18 -7.56 -2.11
C VAL A 172 -0.21 -6.45 -1.68
N ILE A 173 -0.09 -6.23 -0.38
CA ILE A 173 0.87 -5.29 0.20
C ILE A 173 2.02 -6.11 0.80
N THR A 174 3.23 -5.87 0.35
CA THR A 174 4.37 -6.68 0.76
C THR A 174 5.61 -5.83 1.05
N ASP A 175 6.55 -6.38 1.80
CA ASP A 175 7.88 -5.79 1.98
C ASP A 175 8.78 -6.04 0.75
N SER A 176 10.09 -6.05 0.91
CA SER A 176 11.04 -6.27 -0.18
C SER A 176 10.88 -7.60 -0.95
N GLN A 177 10.17 -8.59 -0.39
CA GLN A 177 9.89 -9.84 -1.07
C GLN A 177 9.05 -9.64 -2.34
N GLY A 178 8.17 -8.64 -2.36
CA GLY A 178 7.35 -8.34 -3.52
C GLY A 178 8.13 -7.95 -4.78
N TYR A 179 9.35 -7.41 -4.62
CA TYR A 179 10.24 -7.13 -5.76
C TYR A 179 10.85 -8.40 -6.37
N ARG A 180 10.66 -9.56 -5.74
CA ARG A 180 11.12 -10.87 -6.22
C ARG A 180 10.05 -11.64 -6.96
N LEU A 181 8.82 -11.12 -6.97
CA LEU A 181 7.75 -11.69 -7.77
C LEU A 181 8.02 -11.40 -9.25
N PRO A 182 7.91 -12.39 -10.13
CA PRO A 182 7.97 -12.15 -11.56
C PRO A 182 6.77 -11.29 -12.00
N PRO A 183 6.84 -10.64 -13.16
CA PRO A 183 5.68 -9.97 -13.73
C PRO A 183 4.48 -10.91 -13.80
N SER A 184 3.32 -10.43 -13.40
CA SER A 184 2.05 -11.16 -13.54
C SER A 184 1.19 -10.46 -14.56
N ASP A 185 0.63 -11.22 -15.50
CA ASP A 185 -0.36 -10.73 -16.46
C ASP A 185 -1.78 -10.69 -15.89
N SER A 186 -1.92 -11.10 -14.62
CA SER A 186 -3.22 -11.14 -13.94
C SER A 186 -3.74 -9.74 -13.62
N LYS A 187 -4.76 -9.32 -14.36
CA LYS A 187 -5.54 -8.11 -14.05
C LYS A 187 -6.33 -8.21 -12.73
N GLN A 188 -6.41 -9.40 -12.13
CA GLN A 188 -7.18 -9.66 -10.91
C GLN A 188 -6.45 -9.21 -9.64
N MET A 189 -5.17 -8.86 -9.74
CA MET A 189 -4.32 -8.62 -8.58
C MET A 189 -3.50 -7.34 -8.73
N LYS A 190 -3.42 -6.56 -7.65
CA LYS A 190 -2.52 -5.41 -7.52
C LYS A 190 -1.47 -5.69 -6.47
N ILE A 191 -0.21 -5.67 -6.85
CA ILE A 191 0.92 -5.88 -5.94
C ILE A 191 1.60 -4.55 -5.63
N VAL A 192 1.83 -4.27 -4.35
CA VAL A 192 2.47 -3.04 -3.85
C VAL A 192 3.65 -3.43 -2.95
N PRO A 193 4.86 -3.56 -3.51
CA PRO A 193 6.05 -3.85 -2.74
C PRO A 193 6.61 -2.58 -2.10
N VAL A 194 6.98 -2.64 -0.82
CA VAL A 194 7.57 -1.51 -0.07
C VAL A 194 8.78 -1.99 0.71
N SER A 195 9.97 -1.75 0.16
CA SER A 195 11.24 -2.20 0.75
C SER A 195 11.46 -1.61 2.14
N GLY A 196 11.92 -2.45 3.07
CA GLY A 196 12.20 -2.06 4.44
C GLY A 196 10.96 -1.75 5.29
N ALA A 197 9.75 -1.90 4.74
CA ALA A 197 8.53 -1.68 5.50
C ALA A 197 8.36 -2.70 6.63
N LYS A 198 7.89 -2.23 7.77
CA LYS A 198 7.43 -3.07 8.88
C LYS A 198 5.96 -3.40 8.67
N VAL A 199 5.48 -4.46 9.34
CA VAL A 199 4.08 -4.89 9.22
C VAL A 199 3.08 -3.77 9.51
N GLN A 200 3.37 -2.90 10.47
CA GLN A 200 2.50 -1.77 10.78
C GLN A 200 2.39 -0.76 9.63
N ASP A 201 3.47 -0.57 8.87
CA ASP A 201 3.49 0.32 7.71
C ASP A 201 2.66 -0.31 6.58
N LEU A 202 2.81 -1.62 6.35
CA LEU A 202 2.03 -2.37 5.36
C LEU A 202 0.52 -2.32 5.66
N ILE A 203 0.14 -2.47 6.94
CA ILE A 203 -1.27 -2.33 7.37
C ILE A 203 -1.79 -0.91 7.11
N LYS A 204 -1.01 0.14 7.38
CA LYS A 204 -1.39 1.53 7.09
C LYS A 204 -1.59 1.74 5.59
N ILE A 205 -0.68 1.20 4.77
CA ILE A 205 -0.77 1.27 3.31
C ILE A 205 -2.03 0.53 2.83
N ALA A 206 -2.32 -0.66 3.37
CA ALA A 206 -3.54 -1.40 3.05
C ALA A 206 -4.81 -0.57 3.35
N HIS A 207 -4.89 0.07 4.51
CA HIS A 207 -6.01 0.97 4.84
C HIS A 207 -6.24 2.10 3.83
N LEU A 208 -5.17 2.59 3.23
CA LEU A 208 -5.22 3.73 2.31
C LEU A 208 -5.42 3.30 0.86
N ALA A 209 -4.79 2.19 0.45
CA ALA A 209 -4.82 1.71 -0.93
C ALA A 209 -6.06 0.86 -1.24
N MET A 210 -6.66 0.17 -0.24
CA MET A 210 -7.91 -0.56 -0.46
C MET A 210 -9.05 0.38 -0.85
N HIS A 211 -9.85 -0.02 -1.82
CA HIS A 211 -11.12 0.60 -2.18
C HIS A 211 -12.23 -0.46 -2.22
N GLU A 212 -13.45 -0.04 -2.46
CA GLU A 212 -14.68 -0.80 -2.25
C GLU A 212 -14.78 -2.09 -3.09
N ASN A 213 -14.09 -2.17 -4.22
CA ASN A 213 -14.14 -3.31 -5.14
C ASN A 213 -13.10 -4.41 -4.86
N TYR A 214 -12.17 -4.19 -3.92
CA TYR A 214 -11.30 -5.28 -3.48
C TYR A 214 -12.10 -6.29 -2.66
N ARG A 215 -12.04 -7.56 -3.05
CA ARG A 215 -12.62 -8.69 -2.30
C ARG A 215 -11.65 -9.28 -1.31
N GLY A 216 -10.37 -8.97 -1.47
CA GLY A 216 -9.33 -9.45 -0.58
C GLY A 216 -8.12 -8.54 -0.48
N CYS A 217 -7.42 -8.67 0.66
CA CYS A 217 -6.12 -8.03 0.87
C CYS A 217 -5.17 -9.00 1.54
N VAL A 218 -4.00 -9.18 0.95
CA VAL A 218 -2.90 -9.97 1.51
C VAL A 218 -1.80 -9.04 2.00
N ILE A 219 -1.37 -9.21 3.24
CA ILE A 219 -0.27 -8.45 3.84
C ILE A 219 0.87 -9.40 4.12
N LEU A 220 1.98 -9.25 3.39
CA LEU A 220 3.18 -10.08 3.50
C LEU A 220 4.34 -9.25 4.05
N GLY A 221 4.76 -9.55 5.27
CA GLY A 221 5.87 -8.83 5.90
C GLY A 221 6.10 -9.27 7.33
N GLY A 222 7.03 -8.59 7.99
CA GLY A 222 7.42 -8.92 9.36
C GLY A 222 8.90 -9.29 9.47
N THR A 223 9.54 -9.67 8.38
CA THR A 223 10.97 -9.94 8.33
C THR A 223 11.79 -8.75 8.84
N ASN A 224 11.42 -7.53 8.42
CA ASN A 224 12.05 -6.30 8.89
C ASN A 224 11.78 -5.98 10.37
N ASN A 225 10.70 -6.49 10.93
CA ASN A 225 10.42 -6.37 12.37
C ASN A 225 11.39 -7.18 13.21
N ILE A 226 11.85 -8.32 12.70
CA ILE A 226 12.83 -9.19 13.35
C ILE A 226 14.26 -8.68 13.11
N ALA A 227 14.59 -8.29 11.87
CA ALA A 227 15.92 -7.87 11.47
C ALA A 227 16.44 -6.63 12.24
N ILE A 228 15.55 -5.67 12.55
CA ILE A 228 15.89 -4.45 13.29
C ILE A 228 16.14 -4.72 14.78
N ASN A 229 15.66 -5.88 15.31
CA ASN A 229 15.90 -6.32 16.67
C ASN A 229 16.50 -7.72 16.70
N PRO A 230 17.76 -7.92 16.24
CA PRO A 230 18.42 -9.23 16.25
C PRO A 230 18.60 -9.78 17.68
N TRP A 231 18.41 -8.96 18.67
CA TRP A 231 18.47 -9.29 20.08
C TRP A 231 17.08 -9.46 20.68
N ILE A 232 16.33 -10.48 20.26
CA ILE A 232 15.42 -11.14 21.20
C ILE A 232 16.37 -11.95 22.09
N PRO A 233 16.72 -11.51 23.29
CA PRO A 233 17.71 -12.18 24.07
C PRO A 233 17.18 -13.57 24.43
N VAL A 234 17.83 -14.61 23.92
CA VAL A 234 17.60 -16.01 24.32
C VAL A 234 18.12 -16.23 25.75
N ARG A 235 18.63 -15.23 26.44
CA ARG A 235 18.98 -15.33 27.86
C ARG A 235 17.72 -15.14 28.70
N CYS A 236 16.97 -16.24 28.83
CA CYS A 236 16.04 -16.40 29.91
C CYS A 236 16.62 -17.34 30.95
N ARG A 237 17.39 -16.83 31.87
CA ARG A 237 17.36 -17.34 33.24
C ARG A 237 16.35 -16.56 34.11
N ASP A 238 15.96 -15.37 33.65
CA ASP A 238 14.98 -14.54 34.36
C ASP A 238 13.87 -14.15 33.36
N GLY A 239 12.71 -14.78 33.47
CA GLY A 239 11.58 -14.72 32.53
C GLY A 239 10.93 -13.34 32.26
N ALA A 240 11.58 -12.25 32.65
CA ALA A 240 10.98 -10.90 32.61
C ALA A 240 11.22 -10.11 31.31
N GLN A 241 12.24 -10.40 30.49
CA GLN A 241 12.58 -9.55 29.33
C GLN A 241 12.02 -10.03 27.98
N GLN A 242 11.69 -11.30 27.79
CA GLN A 242 11.13 -11.84 26.54
C GLN A 242 9.71 -11.34 26.21
N PRO A 243 8.76 -11.21 27.16
CA PRO A 243 7.40 -10.84 26.86
C PRO A 243 7.28 -9.45 26.21
N ARG A 244 8.19 -8.52 26.53
CA ARG A 244 8.09 -7.13 26.02
C ARG A 244 8.39 -7.00 24.54
N LYS A 245 9.36 -7.74 23.98
CA LYS A 245 9.75 -7.59 22.56
C LYS A 245 8.79 -8.31 21.63
N LEU A 246 8.38 -9.52 21.96
CA LEU A 246 7.36 -10.25 21.21
C LEU A 246 6.02 -9.50 21.25
N SER A 247 5.61 -9.04 22.43
CA SER A 247 4.39 -8.24 22.59
C SER A 247 4.47 -6.90 21.83
N SER A 248 5.65 -6.33 21.67
CA SER A 248 5.85 -5.13 20.83
C SER A 248 5.63 -5.44 19.34
N ILE A 249 6.15 -6.56 18.84
CA ILE A 249 5.91 -7.01 17.46
C ILE A 249 4.43 -7.31 17.28
N MET A 250 3.83 -8.13 18.16
CA MET A 250 2.42 -8.50 18.08
C MET A 250 1.48 -7.30 18.20
N ARG A 251 1.88 -6.25 18.94
CA ARG A 251 1.12 -4.99 19.01
C ARG A 251 0.97 -4.33 17.64
N GLN A 252 1.93 -4.50 16.75
CA GLN A 252 1.91 -3.91 15.41
C GLN A 252 0.83 -4.55 14.52
N PHE A 253 0.42 -5.79 14.81
CA PHE A 253 -0.66 -6.47 14.11
C PHE A 253 -2.07 -6.03 14.58
N ARG A 254 -2.21 -5.23 15.62
CA ARG A 254 -3.53 -4.78 16.12
C ARG A 254 -4.35 -4.03 15.07
N GLY A 255 -3.68 -3.39 14.12
CA GLY A 255 -4.34 -2.71 13.00
C GLY A 255 -5.18 -3.64 12.11
N LEU A 256 -4.89 -4.95 12.08
CA LEU A 256 -5.63 -5.93 11.28
C LEU A 256 -7.12 -5.99 11.64
N LYS A 257 -7.45 -5.92 12.94
CA LYS A 257 -8.84 -5.90 13.39
C LYS A 257 -9.59 -4.73 12.75
N ARG A 258 -9.02 -3.53 12.82
CA ARG A 258 -9.63 -2.33 12.27
C ARG A 258 -9.70 -2.37 10.74
N LEU A 259 -8.65 -2.89 10.08
CA LEU A 259 -8.63 -3.04 8.63
C LEU A 259 -9.80 -3.93 8.15
N SER A 260 -10.00 -5.08 8.77
CA SER A 260 -11.10 -5.98 8.44
C SER A 260 -12.46 -5.37 8.76
N GLN A 261 -12.61 -4.69 9.89
CA GLN A 261 -13.89 -4.05 10.26
C GLN A 261 -14.29 -2.94 9.28
N LEU A 262 -13.32 -2.17 8.77
CA LEU A 262 -13.59 -1.09 7.81
C LEU A 262 -13.80 -1.60 6.38
N ASN A 263 -13.43 -2.85 6.11
CA ASN A 263 -13.57 -3.49 4.80
C ASN A 263 -14.28 -4.83 5.00
N ALA A 264 -15.49 -4.80 5.58
CA ALA A 264 -16.22 -5.99 6.01
C ALA A 264 -16.57 -6.96 4.86
N SER A 265 -16.61 -6.47 3.61
CA SER A 265 -16.82 -7.29 2.41
C SER A 265 -15.55 -7.97 1.91
N ALA A 266 -14.38 -7.60 2.43
CA ALA A 266 -13.10 -8.11 1.97
C ALA A 266 -12.50 -9.09 2.99
N GLN A 267 -11.98 -10.21 2.47
CA GLN A 267 -11.18 -11.14 3.27
C GLN A 267 -9.75 -10.60 3.44
N ILE A 268 -9.28 -10.47 4.67
CA ILE A 268 -7.90 -10.07 4.95
C ILE A 268 -7.05 -11.32 5.22
N TRP A 269 -5.90 -11.43 4.56
CA TRP A 269 -4.88 -12.44 4.85
C TRP A 269 -3.64 -11.75 5.39
N ILE A 270 -3.10 -12.30 6.47
CA ILE A 270 -1.79 -11.94 6.99
C ILE A 270 -0.82 -13.08 6.76
N GLY A 271 0.28 -12.80 6.06
CA GLY A 271 1.31 -13.80 5.79
C GLY A 271 2.07 -14.20 7.04
N GLU A 272 2.34 -15.48 7.17
CA GLU A 272 3.40 -15.98 8.03
C GLU A 272 4.73 -15.34 7.62
N ILE A 273 5.64 -15.21 8.56
CA ILE A 273 7.01 -14.86 8.25
C ILE A 273 7.70 -16.11 7.73
N PRO A 274 8.27 -16.10 6.51
CA PRO A 274 8.95 -17.25 5.95
C PRO A 274 10.17 -17.64 6.79
N PRO A 275 10.67 -18.87 6.68
CA PRO A 275 11.89 -19.32 7.36
C PRO A 275 13.08 -18.42 7.01
N ARG A 276 14.04 -18.35 7.90
CA ARG A 276 15.28 -17.60 7.71
C ARG A 276 16.48 -18.53 7.75
N PHE A 277 17.29 -18.47 6.70
CA PHE A 277 18.48 -19.28 6.51
C PHE A 277 19.77 -18.44 6.47
N ASP A 278 19.65 -17.13 6.74
CA ASP A 278 20.70 -16.12 6.58
C ASP A 278 21.73 -16.07 7.74
N GLU A 279 21.84 -17.14 8.53
CA GLU A 279 22.89 -17.23 9.55
C GLU A 279 24.18 -17.85 8.99
N PRO A 280 25.36 -17.32 9.39
CA PRO A 280 26.63 -17.89 8.99
C PRO A 280 26.74 -19.39 9.36
N SER A 281 27.16 -20.20 8.39
CA SER A 281 27.31 -21.66 8.52
C SER A 281 28.32 -22.13 9.57
N ASN A 282 29.07 -21.21 10.20
CA ASN A 282 30.14 -21.48 11.14
C ASN A 282 29.72 -21.60 12.61
N LEU A 283 28.43 -21.48 12.92
CA LEU A 283 27.94 -21.69 14.28
C LEU A 283 27.44 -23.14 14.46
N PRO A 284 27.77 -23.79 15.58
CA PRO A 284 27.39 -25.18 15.79
C PRO A 284 25.88 -25.35 15.73
N LYS A 285 25.42 -26.45 15.13
CA LYS A 285 24.06 -27.01 14.88
C LYS A 285 22.92 -26.64 15.87
N ARG A 286 22.82 -25.39 16.29
CA ARG A 286 21.64 -24.90 17.02
C ARG A 286 20.71 -24.20 16.02
N PRO A 287 19.38 -24.39 16.16
CA PRO A 287 18.43 -23.63 15.35
C PRO A 287 18.77 -22.15 15.43
N SER A 288 18.83 -21.46 14.29
CA SER A 288 19.15 -20.06 14.22
C SER A 288 18.27 -19.27 15.18
N ARG A 289 18.84 -18.22 15.80
CA ARG A 289 18.08 -17.34 16.72
C ARG A 289 16.89 -16.71 15.99
N PHE A 290 17.05 -16.45 14.70
CA PHE A 290 16.01 -15.92 13.83
C PHE A 290 14.92 -16.97 13.54
N GLN A 291 15.26 -18.21 13.26
CA GLN A 291 14.26 -19.26 13.04
C GLN A 291 13.39 -19.49 14.29
N PHE A 292 14.01 -19.49 15.47
CA PHE A 292 13.24 -19.60 16.72
C PHE A 292 12.27 -18.41 16.90
N ALA A 293 12.74 -17.19 16.60
CA ALA A 293 11.92 -15.99 16.67
C ALA A 293 10.78 -16.04 15.63
N VAL A 294 11.06 -16.47 14.40
CA VAL A 294 10.07 -16.66 13.34
C VAL A 294 8.99 -17.66 13.76
N LYS A 295 9.38 -18.85 14.18
CA LYS A 295 8.43 -19.88 14.66
C LYS A 295 7.52 -19.36 15.77
N ARG A 296 8.10 -18.66 16.73
CA ARG A 296 7.33 -18.10 17.85
C ARG A 296 6.36 -17.01 17.41
N ILE A 297 6.79 -16.12 16.53
CA ILE A 297 5.91 -15.07 16.01
C ILE A 297 4.78 -15.67 15.18
N ASN A 298 5.07 -16.65 14.31
CA ASN A 298 4.05 -17.32 13.50
C ASN A 298 3.03 -18.05 14.38
N LYS A 299 3.46 -18.69 15.46
CA LYS A 299 2.54 -19.30 16.45
C LYS A 299 1.62 -18.24 17.09
N GLU A 300 2.15 -17.09 17.48
CA GLU A 300 1.35 -15.99 18.03
C GLU A 300 0.43 -15.36 16.97
N LEU A 301 0.87 -15.27 15.71
CA LEU A 301 0.03 -14.83 14.58
C LEU A 301 -1.13 -15.78 14.35
N GLN A 302 -0.88 -17.09 14.39
CA GLN A 302 -1.93 -18.10 14.29
C GLN A 302 -2.94 -17.94 15.42
N ALA A 303 -2.49 -17.81 16.67
CA ALA A 303 -3.37 -17.58 17.81
C ALA A 303 -4.19 -16.29 17.68
N LEU A 304 -3.56 -15.20 17.20
CA LEU A 304 -4.23 -13.93 16.96
C LEU A 304 -5.31 -14.07 15.87
N THR A 305 -5.00 -14.68 14.73
CA THR A 305 -5.96 -14.85 13.63
C THR A 305 -7.13 -15.73 14.07
N MET A 306 -6.90 -16.82 14.79
CA MET A 306 -7.97 -17.64 15.37
C MET A 306 -8.85 -16.84 16.34
N SER A 307 -8.25 -16.04 17.23
CA SER A 307 -9.00 -15.18 18.15
C SER A 307 -9.86 -14.15 17.43
N LEU A 308 -9.35 -13.55 16.34
CA LEU A 308 -10.11 -12.61 15.52
C LEU A 308 -11.26 -13.31 14.79
N GLN A 309 -11.02 -14.49 14.21
CA GLN A 309 -12.06 -15.29 13.56
C GLN A 309 -13.17 -15.70 14.53
N ASN A 310 -12.83 -16.14 15.72
CA ASN A 310 -13.81 -16.47 16.77
C ASN A 310 -14.63 -15.25 17.20
N SER A 311 -14.14 -14.04 16.95
CA SER A 311 -14.86 -12.77 17.16
C SER A 311 -15.63 -12.30 15.92
N GLY A 312 -15.78 -13.14 14.89
CA GLY A 312 -16.48 -12.83 13.63
C GLY A 312 -15.71 -11.91 12.68
N ILE A 313 -14.39 -11.75 12.88
CA ILE A 313 -13.55 -10.86 12.07
C ILE A 313 -12.94 -11.65 10.90
N GLN A 314 -13.08 -11.12 9.67
CA GLN A 314 -12.63 -11.76 8.43
C GLN A 314 -11.11 -11.61 8.22
N VAL A 315 -10.33 -12.23 9.09
CA VAL A 315 -8.86 -12.31 8.99
C VAL A 315 -8.41 -13.76 8.95
N LYS A 316 -7.56 -14.13 7.99
CA LYS A 316 -6.99 -15.48 7.84
C LYS A 316 -5.47 -15.41 7.83
N LEU A 317 -4.84 -16.51 8.20
CA LEU A 317 -3.41 -16.71 8.00
C LEU A 317 -3.15 -17.12 6.55
N PHE A 318 -2.13 -16.51 5.92
CA PHE A 318 -1.61 -16.95 4.62
C PHE A 318 -0.36 -17.79 4.90
N PRO A 319 -0.38 -19.10 4.64
CA PRO A 319 0.70 -19.99 5.03
C PRO A 319 1.94 -19.72 4.18
N LEU A 320 3.08 -19.49 4.83
CA LEU A 320 4.38 -19.31 4.15
C LEU A 320 5.48 -20.16 4.80
N TYR A 321 5.34 -20.49 6.08
CA TYR A 321 6.46 -21.08 6.80
C TYR A 321 6.81 -22.48 6.27
N GLU A 322 5.84 -23.36 6.15
CA GLU A 322 6.06 -24.71 5.64
C GLU A 322 6.25 -24.74 4.13
N ASP A 323 5.55 -23.88 3.39
CA ASP A 323 5.66 -23.77 1.93
C ASP A 323 7.03 -23.32 1.44
N PHE A 324 7.76 -22.56 2.27
CA PHE A 324 9.10 -22.07 1.98
C PHE A 324 10.19 -22.66 2.90
N ASN A 325 9.93 -23.79 3.54
CA ASN A 325 10.89 -24.43 4.43
C ASN A 325 11.98 -25.22 3.67
N ASP A 326 12.42 -24.68 2.53
CA ASP A 326 13.51 -25.19 1.72
C ASP A 326 14.45 -24.01 1.35
N PRO A 327 15.74 -24.09 1.72
CA PRO A 327 16.74 -23.09 1.33
C PRO A 327 16.82 -22.83 -0.18
N ALA A 328 16.44 -23.81 -1.02
CA ALA A 328 16.44 -23.66 -2.48
C ALA A 328 15.51 -22.56 -3.01
N TYR A 329 14.55 -22.07 -2.22
CA TYR A 329 13.71 -20.92 -2.58
C TYR A 329 14.33 -19.57 -2.30
N PHE A 330 15.50 -19.52 -1.68
CA PHE A 330 16.16 -18.28 -1.27
C PHE A 330 17.43 -18.01 -2.09
N ARG A 331 17.83 -16.76 -2.13
CA ARG A 331 19.06 -16.36 -2.82
C ARG A 331 20.27 -16.89 -2.07
N THR A 332 21.26 -17.35 -2.83
CA THR A 332 22.60 -17.61 -2.30
C THR A 332 23.51 -16.45 -2.68
N LEU A 333 24.21 -15.88 -1.71
CA LEU A 333 25.19 -14.83 -1.90
C LEU A 333 26.52 -15.42 -2.38
N GLU A 334 27.40 -14.58 -2.91
CA GLU A 334 28.71 -15.00 -3.44
C GLU A 334 29.59 -15.76 -2.42
N ASN A 335 29.41 -15.47 -1.13
CA ASN A 335 30.10 -16.15 -0.03
C ASN A 335 29.44 -17.47 0.39
N GLY A 336 28.42 -17.95 -0.35
CA GLY A 336 27.68 -19.16 -0.04
C GLY A 336 26.61 -19.02 1.06
N THR A 337 26.44 -17.82 1.66
CA THR A 337 25.38 -17.58 2.65
C THR A 337 24.04 -17.45 1.95
N ILE A 338 22.98 -18.00 2.57
CA ILE A 338 21.62 -17.85 2.07
C ILE A 338 21.06 -16.52 2.55
N ASP A 339 20.57 -15.73 1.61
CA ASP A 339 19.93 -14.43 1.87
C ASP A 339 18.49 -14.65 2.40
N LEU A 340 17.93 -13.60 3.01
CA LEU A 340 16.54 -13.59 3.45
C LEU A 340 15.53 -13.40 2.29
N HIS A 341 16.00 -13.05 1.09
CA HIS A 341 15.13 -12.78 -0.06
C HIS A 341 14.94 -14.02 -0.94
N LEU A 342 13.72 -14.17 -1.44
CA LEU A 342 13.40 -15.23 -2.40
C LEU A 342 14.26 -15.07 -3.67
N ASN A 343 14.65 -16.21 -4.26
CA ASN A 343 15.16 -16.29 -5.62
C ASN A 343 14.00 -16.41 -6.64
N ASP A 344 14.31 -16.59 -7.90
CA ASP A 344 13.31 -16.69 -8.97
C ASP A 344 12.33 -17.86 -8.78
N SER A 345 12.79 -18.99 -8.24
CA SER A 345 11.94 -20.15 -7.95
C SER A 345 10.98 -19.84 -6.80
N GLY A 346 11.50 -19.27 -5.72
CA GLY A 346 10.68 -18.81 -4.60
C GLY A 346 9.67 -17.73 -5.00
N GLY A 347 10.10 -16.77 -5.84
CA GLY A 347 9.22 -15.74 -6.39
C GLY A 347 8.08 -16.32 -7.23
N ARG A 348 8.36 -17.26 -8.14
CA ARG A 348 7.32 -17.96 -8.93
C ARG A 348 6.35 -18.76 -8.06
N ARG A 349 6.85 -19.46 -7.03
CA ARG A 349 6.00 -20.19 -6.09
C ARG A 349 5.04 -19.25 -5.37
N LEU A 350 5.55 -18.14 -4.82
CA LEU A 350 4.73 -17.15 -4.12
C LEU A 350 3.69 -16.52 -5.05
N LEU A 351 4.08 -16.17 -6.28
CA LEU A 351 3.15 -15.63 -7.26
C LEU A 351 2.01 -16.61 -7.56
N GLY A 352 2.32 -17.90 -7.81
CA GLY A 352 1.30 -18.93 -8.06
C GLY A 352 0.31 -19.09 -6.89
N MET A 353 0.78 -19.00 -5.63
CA MET A 353 -0.10 -19.01 -4.46
C MET A 353 -1.04 -17.79 -4.44
N LEU A 354 -0.53 -16.59 -4.78
CA LEU A 354 -1.31 -15.36 -4.82
C LEU A 354 -2.32 -15.36 -5.98
N GLU A 355 -1.94 -15.85 -7.15
CA GLU A 355 -2.83 -15.98 -8.31
C GLU A 355 -3.97 -16.97 -8.05
N SER A 356 -3.67 -18.10 -7.40
CA SER A 356 -4.69 -19.06 -6.95
C SER A 356 -5.69 -18.41 -6.00
N LEU A 357 -5.20 -17.57 -5.08
CA LEU A 357 -6.05 -16.83 -4.15
C LEU A 357 -6.91 -15.79 -4.88
N ALA A 358 -6.34 -15.06 -5.84
CA ALA A 358 -7.06 -14.05 -6.62
C ALA A 358 -8.16 -14.67 -7.50
N GLY A 359 -7.94 -15.88 -8.03
CA GLY A 359 -8.92 -16.65 -8.81
C GLY A 359 -10.09 -17.15 -7.96
N GLY A 360 -9.87 -17.36 -6.65
CA GLY A 360 -10.91 -17.76 -5.69
C GLY A 360 -11.68 -16.58 -5.05
N CYS A 361 -11.24 -15.37 -5.27
CA CYS A 361 -11.95 -14.14 -4.89
C CYS A 361 -12.95 -13.76 -5.98
#